data_9e71bc4b13ecbfd95d6299d8062a175f
#
_entry.id   9e71bc4b13ecbfd95d6299d8062a175f
#
_cell.length_a   1.000
_cell.length_b   1.000
_cell.length_c   1.000
_cell.angle_alpha   90.00
_cell.angle_beta   90.00
_cell.angle_gamma   90.00
#
_symmetry.space_group_name_H-M   'P 1'
#
loop_
_entity.id
_entity.type
_entity.pdbx_description
1 polymer ?
#
loop_
_entity_poly.entity_id
_entity_poly.type
_entity_poly.pdbx_seq_one_letter_code
_entity_poly.pdbx_strand_id
1 'polypeptide(L)'
;AIAKYLALEGAKVVILGRRVDAGNAIVEDIKAEGGEAIFLVTDVMKQEVLEQNLADIVATYGRVDSLLNAAGGNMPGATIAPTGTFFDLKPEEFQKVLDLNLTGTVIPSQVFLKQMVKQGEGNIVNFSSMAAFRPMTRVAGYAAAKAGISNFTAFLATEVAKKFGEKIRVNAIAPGFFLTEQNRSLLTNP
;
A
#
# COMPACT_ATOMS: atom_id res chain seq x y z
N ALA A 1 7.69 -2.61 -10.34
CA ALA A 1 7.69 -1.48 -11.29
C ALA A 1 7.95 -0.15 -10.56
N ILE A 2 7.04 0.34 -9.67
CA ILE A 2 7.17 1.69 -9.05
C ILE A 2 8.51 1.90 -8.36
N ALA A 3 8.93 0.99 -7.47
CA ALA A 3 10.20 1.09 -6.76
C ALA A 3 11.40 1.28 -7.71
N LYS A 4 11.43 0.51 -8.79
CA LYS A 4 12.50 0.57 -9.80
C LYS A 4 12.52 1.92 -10.52
N TYR A 5 11.37 2.41 -10.99
CA TYR A 5 11.30 3.70 -11.66
C TYR A 5 11.69 4.87 -10.73
N LEU A 6 11.22 4.86 -9.48
CA LEU A 6 11.61 5.90 -8.52
C LEU A 6 13.12 5.88 -8.23
N ALA A 7 13.72 4.71 -8.12
CA ALA A 7 15.17 4.59 -7.91
C ALA A 7 15.98 5.12 -9.11
N LEU A 8 15.52 4.86 -10.34
CA LEU A 8 16.15 5.39 -11.55
C LEU A 8 16.05 6.91 -11.67
N GLU A 9 15.01 7.50 -11.08
CA GLU A 9 14.85 8.96 -10.96
C GLU A 9 15.63 9.55 -9.75
N GLY A 10 16.48 8.75 -9.10
CA GLY A 10 17.38 9.18 -8.03
C GLY A 10 16.81 9.08 -6.62
N ALA A 11 15.64 8.46 -6.43
CA ALA A 11 15.13 8.21 -5.09
C ALA A 11 15.89 7.07 -4.39
N LYS A 12 16.18 7.22 -3.09
CA LYS A 12 16.62 6.13 -2.22
C LYS A 12 15.41 5.33 -1.79
N VAL A 13 15.29 4.11 -2.26
CA VAL A 13 14.06 3.32 -2.12
C VAL A 13 14.19 2.29 -1.00
N VAL A 14 13.22 2.27 -0.10
CA VAL A 14 13.07 1.20 0.88
C VAL A 14 11.87 0.35 0.51
N ILE A 15 12.11 -0.93 0.26
CA ILE A 15 11.07 -1.90 -0.04
C ILE A 15 10.68 -2.61 1.24
N LEU A 16 9.42 -2.46 1.63
CA LEU A 16 8.83 -3.12 2.79
C LEU A 16 7.96 -4.30 2.33
N GLY A 17 8.21 -5.50 2.85
CA GLY A 17 7.44 -6.67 2.44
C GLY A 17 7.76 -7.92 3.23
N ARG A 18 6.93 -8.95 3.08
CA ARG A 18 7.07 -10.22 3.81
C ARG A 18 8.00 -11.24 3.11
N ARG A 19 8.14 -11.12 1.79
CA ARG A 19 8.87 -12.12 0.97
C ARG A 19 10.31 -11.68 0.77
N VAL A 20 11.22 -12.30 1.51
CA VAL A 20 12.65 -11.95 1.54
C VAL A 20 13.27 -12.06 0.16
N ASP A 21 13.14 -13.22 -0.49
CA ASP A 21 13.79 -13.48 -1.79
C ASP A 21 13.30 -12.50 -2.87
N ALA A 22 11.96 -12.28 -2.93
CA ALA A 22 11.39 -11.36 -3.89
C ALA A 22 11.79 -9.90 -3.63
N GLY A 23 11.90 -9.50 -2.35
CA GLY A 23 12.35 -8.17 -1.96
C GLY A 23 13.80 -7.93 -2.34
N ASN A 24 14.67 -8.87 -2.01
CA ASN A 24 16.10 -8.79 -2.33
C ASN A 24 16.34 -8.81 -3.86
N ALA A 25 15.62 -9.64 -4.61
CA ALA A 25 15.74 -9.66 -6.07
C ALA A 25 15.42 -8.28 -6.70
N ILE A 26 14.38 -7.58 -6.20
CA ILE A 26 14.05 -6.22 -6.67
C ILE A 26 15.17 -5.23 -6.29
N VAL A 27 15.77 -5.37 -5.11
CA VAL A 27 16.89 -4.52 -4.67
C VAL A 27 18.10 -4.72 -5.59
N GLU A 28 18.44 -5.96 -5.90
CA GLU A 28 19.56 -6.27 -6.81
C GLU A 28 19.30 -5.76 -8.24
N ASP A 29 18.09 -5.88 -8.75
CA ASP A 29 17.67 -5.29 -10.03
C ASP A 29 17.87 -3.76 -10.05
N ILE A 30 17.46 -3.08 -8.98
CA ILE A 30 17.60 -1.63 -8.85
C ILE A 30 19.09 -1.24 -8.83
N LYS A 31 19.92 -1.93 -8.04
CA LYS A 31 21.36 -1.67 -7.94
C LYS A 31 22.08 -1.93 -9.26
N ALA A 32 21.71 -2.99 -9.96
CA ALA A 32 22.29 -3.32 -11.27
C ALA A 32 22.04 -2.22 -12.32
N GLU A 33 20.96 -1.43 -12.18
CA GLU A 33 20.66 -0.28 -13.03
C GLU A 33 21.17 1.05 -12.46
N GLY A 34 21.96 1.03 -11.39
CA GLY A 34 22.60 2.22 -10.80
C GLY A 34 21.74 2.96 -9.77
N GLY A 35 20.58 2.42 -9.40
CA GLY A 35 19.73 2.98 -8.35
C GLY A 35 20.16 2.55 -6.94
N GLU A 36 19.59 3.17 -5.92
CA GLU A 36 19.82 2.86 -4.50
C GLU A 36 18.56 2.29 -3.86
N ALA A 37 18.66 1.09 -3.31
CA ALA A 37 17.54 0.45 -2.60
C ALA A 37 18.01 -0.47 -1.48
N ILE A 38 17.15 -0.63 -0.47
CA ILE A 38 17.24 -1.67 0.57
C ILE A 38 15.90 -2.37 0.73
N PHE A 39 15.93 -3.57 1.29
CA PHE A 39 14.74 -4.33 1.65
C PHE A 39 14.69 -4.56 3.16
N LEU A 40 13.52 -4.33 3.76
CA LEU A 40 13.26 -4.64 5.18
C LEU A 40 12.04 -5.57 5.28
N VAL A 41 12.20 -6.66 6.04
CA VAL A 41 11.09 -7.60 6.29
C VAL A 41 10.00 -6.89 7.08
N THR A 42 8.78 -6.87 6.55
CA THR A 42 7.70 -6.08 7.11
C THR A 42 6.37 -6.80 6.95
N ASP A 43 5.64 -6.92 8.04
CA ASP A 43 4.20 -7.13 8.01
C ASP A 43 3.52 -5.79 8.37
N VAL A 44 2.76 -5.21 7.43
CA VAL A 44 2.08 -3.92 7.62
C VAL A 44 1.04 -3.93 8.74
N MET A 45 0.64 -5.11 9.21
CA MET A 45 -0.26 -5.29 10.34
C MET A 45 0.46 -5.26 11.69
N LYS A 46 1.79 -5.21 11.71
CA LYS A 46 2.63 -5.23 12.92
C LYS A 46 3.24 -3.87 13.14
N GLN A 47 2.61 -3.08 14.03
CA GLN A 47 3.04 -1.71 14.31
C GLN A 47 4.48 -1.67 14.83
N GLU A 48 4.85 -2.58 15.72
CA GLU A 48 6.19 -2.67 16.30
C GLU A 48 7.29 -2.93 15.25
N VAL A 49 6.98 -3.71 14.22
CA VAL A 49 7.89 -3.96 13.09
C VAL A 49 8.05 -2.70 12.24
N LEU A 50 6.96 -1.98 11.99
CA LEU A 50 7.00 -0.73 11.23
C LEU A 50 7.77 0.36 11.98
N GLU A 51 7.63 0.44 13.31
CA GLU A 51 8.37 1.40 14.15
C GLU A 51 9.87 1.09 14.15
N GLN A 52 10.26 -0.19 14.23
CA GLN A 52 11.67 -0.60 14.09
C GLN A 52 12.20 -0.27 12.70
N ASN A 53 11.46 -0.64 11.64
CA ASN A 53 11.85 -0.32 10.27
C ASN A 53 11.99 1.18 10.03
N LEU A 54 11.10 2.01 10.61
CA LEU A 54 11.24 3.46 10.55
C LEU A 54 12.54 3.94 11.20
N ALA A 55 12.89 3.39 12.37
CA ALA A 55 14.14 3.73 13.05
C ALA A 55 15.36 3.37 12.18
N ASP A 56 15.37 2.19 11.55
CA ASP A 56 16.44 1.73 10.67
C ASP A 56 16.56 2.62 9.41
N ILE A 57 15.42 3.03 8.83
CA ILE A 57 15.36 3.92 7.67
C ILE A 57 15.94 5.30 8.05
N VAL A 58 15.55 5.85 9.19
CA VAL A 58 16.05 7.16 9.64
C VAL A 58 17.54 7.08 9.99
N ALA A 59 18.01 5.99 10.57
CA ALA A 59 19.44 5.79 10.82
C ALA A 59 20.23 5.70 9.51
N THR A 60 19.68 5.10 8.45
CA THR A 60 20.35 4.91 7.16
C THR A 60 20.31 6.16 6.28
N TYR A 61 19.14 6.79 6.18
CA TYR A 61 18.87 7.86 5.21
C TYR A 61 18.55 9.23 5.84
N GLY A 62 18.38 9.30 7.17
CA GLY A 62 18.13 10.53 7.91
C GLY A 62 16.67 11.00 7.88
N ARG A 63 15.86 10.58 6.90
CA ARG A 63 14.52 11.08 6.65
C ARG A 63 13.62 10.10 5.89
N VAL A 64 12.33 10.41 5.85
CA VAL A 64 11.35 9.74 4.98
C VAL A 64 10.54 10.81 4.25
N ASP A 65 10.72 10.93 2.93
CA ASP A 65 10.02 11.91 2.11
C ASP A 65 8.66 11.42 1.63
N SER A 66 8.57 10.14 1.30
CA SER A 66 7.34 9.56 0.75
C SER A 66 7.07 8.17 1.30
N LEU A 67 5.81 7.91 1.64
CA LEU A 67 5.28 6.59 1.95
C LEU A 67 4.28 6.18 0.87
N LEU A 68 4.52 5.05 0.21
CA LEU A 68 3.59 4.45 -0.74
C LEU A 68 2.94 3.21 -0.10
N ASN A 69 1.68 3.31 0.28
CA ASN A 69 0.91 2.22 0.88
C ASN A 69 0.36 1.28 -0.20
N ALA A 70 1.22 0.45 -0.77
CA ALA A 70 0.91 -0.47 -1.86
C ALA A 70 0.60 -1.91 -1.40
N ALA A 71 0.72 -2.21 -0.11
CA ALA A 71 0.32 -3.51 0.44
C ALA A 71 -1.19 -3.68 0.35
N GLY A 72 -1.63 -4.82 -0.16
CA GLY A 72 -3.06 -5.09 -0.31
C GLY A 72 -3.35 -6.08 -1.43
N GLY A 73 -4.63 -6.32 -1.65
CA GLY A 73 -5.13 -7.23 -2.67
C GLY A 73 -6.40 -7.94 -2.21
N ASN A 74 -6.99 -8.71 -3.11
CA ASN A 74 -8.11 -9.58 -2.76
C ASN A 74 -7.60 -10.96 -2.31
N MET A 75 -8.45 -11.72 -1.65
CA MET A 75 -8.17 -13.09 -1.19
C MET A 75 -9.16 -14.06 -1.83
N PRO A 76 -8.72 -15.28 -2.19
CA PRO A 76 -9.60 -16.28 -2.78
C PRO A 76 -10.84 -16.57 -1.92
N GLY A 77 -10.68 -16.69 -0.59
CA GLY A 77 -11.78 -16.94 0.34
C GLY A 77 -12.81 -15.83 0.47
N ALA A 78 -12.44 -14.59 0.08
CA ALA A 78 -13.32 -13.43 0.05
C ALA A 78 -13.89 -13.14 -1.35
N THR A 79 -13.67 -14.03 -2.31
CA THR A 79 -14.19 -13.93 -3.68
C THR A 79 -15.36 -14.87 -3.86
N ILE A 80 -16.53 -14.35 -4.15
CA ILE A 80 -17.72 -15.16 -4.46
C ILE A 80 -17.47 -15.90 -5.79
N ALA A 81 -17.69 -17.21 -5.83
CA ALA A 81 -17.52 -18.01 -7.04
C ALA A 81 -18.45 -17.51 -8.17
N PRO A 82 -18.15 -17.77 -9.47
CA PRO A 82 -19.02 -17.35 -10.56
C PRO A 82 -20.45 -17.87 -10.46
N THR A 83 -20.63 -19.07 -9.92
CA THR A 83 -21.94 -19.71 -9.68
C THR A 83 -22.49 -19.44 -8.29
N GLY A 84 -21.75 -18.74 -7.43
CA GLY A 84 -22.16 -18.43 -6.06
C GLY A 84 -22.99 -17.15 -5.98
N THR A 85 -23.48 -16.92 -4.77
CA THR A 85 -24.32 -15.77 -4.41
C THR A 85 -23.69 -14.99 -3.25
N PHE A 86 -24.26 -13.86 -2.88
CA PHE A 86 -23.83 -13.08 -1.73
C PHE A 86 -23.89 -13.87 -0.40
N PHE A 87 -24.77 -14.85 -0.31
CA PHE A 87 -24.91 -15.68 0.88
C PHE A 87 -23.71 -16.64 1.12
N ASP A 88 -22.87 -16.84 0.10
CA ASP A 88 -21.66 -17.66 0.19
C ASP A 88 -20.44 -16.86 0.71
N LEU A 89 -20.59 -15.55 0.89
CA LEU A 89 -19.54 -14.70 1.43
C LEU A 89 -19.33 -14.99 2.92
N LYS A 90 -18.13 -15.40 3.28
CA LYS A 90 -17.74 -15.66 4.67
C LYS A 90 -17.33 -14.37 5.36
N PRO A 91 -18.00 -13.96 6.48
CA PRO A 91 -17.66 -12.73 7.19
C PRO A 91 -16.20 -12.64 7.64
N GLU A 92 -15.62 -13.75 8.06
CA GLU A 92 -14.22 -13.82 8.48
C GLU A 92 -13.23 -13.58 7.33
N GLU A 93 -13.55 -14.04 6.12
CA GLU A 93 -12.73 -13.79 4.95
C GLU A 93 -12.89 -12.35 4.45
N PHE A 94 -14.10 -11.80 4.53
CA PHE A 94 -14.37 -10.40 4.29
C PHE A 94 -13.54 -9.51 5.23
N GLN A 95 -13.52 -9.82 6.53
CA GLN A 95 -12.76 -9.09 7.53
C GLN A 95 -11.24 -9.13 7.24
N LYS A 96 -10.69 -10.28 6.89
CA LYS A 96 -9.26 -10.39 6.51
C LYS A 96 -8.88 -9.47 5.35
N VAL A 97 -9.76 -9.28 4.38
CA VAL A 97 -9.52 -8.36 3.26
C VAL A 97 -9.58 -6.91 3.71
N LEU A 98 -10.51 -6.55 4.59
CA LEU A 98 -10.55 -5.23 5.22
C LEU A 98 -9.27 -4.95 6.01
N ASP A 99 -8.85 -5.89 6.84
CA ASP A 99 -7.65 -5.75 7.65
C ASP A 99 -6.41 -5.54 6.78
N LEU A 100 -6.17 -6.40 5.80
CA LEU A 100 -5.01 -6.26 4.94
C LEU A 100 -4.99 -4.94 4.16
N ASN A 101 -6.12 -4.54 3.58
CA ASN A 101 -6.14 -3.36 2.70
C ASN A 101 -6.32 -2.05 3.47
N LEU A 102 -7.32 -1.95 4.34
CA LEU A 102 -7.64 -0.71 5.04
C LEU A 102 -6.76 -0.52 6.27
N THR A 103 -6.78 -1.47 7.21
CA THR A 103 -5.96 -1.38 8.43
C THR A 103 -4.48 -1.39 8.09
N GLY A 104 -4.06 -2.22 7.11
CA GLY A 104 -2.69 -2.26 6.58
C GLY A 104 -2.25 -1.00 5.80
N THR A 105 -3.17 -0.06 5.55
CA THR A 105 -2.86 1.30 5.06
C THR A 105 -2.81 2.30 6.23
N VAL A 106 -3.71 2.16 7.21
CA VAL A 106 -3.81 3.07 8.36
C VAL A 106 -2.58 2.98 9.26
N ILE A 107 -2.17 1.76 9.64
CA ILE A 107 -1.04 1.56 10.58
C ILE A 107 0.27 2.15 10.04
N PRO A 108 0.74 1.83 8.81
CA PRO A 108 1.93 2.47 8.27
C PRO A 108 1.80 3.99 8.17
N SER A 109 0.62 4.48 7.78
CA SER A 109 0.38 5.94 7.73
C SER A 109 0.60 6.58 9.10
N GLN A 110 0.09 5.98 10.19
CA GLN A 110 0.30 6.49 11.55
C GLN A 110 1.78 6.49 11.95
N VAL A 111 2.51 5.43 11.64
CA VAL A 111 3.92 5.28 12.03
C VAL A 111 4.79 6.29 11.27
N PHE A 112 4.69 6.31 9.94
CA PHE A 112 5.56 7.13 9.10
C PHE A 112 5.19 8.61 9.13
N LEU A 113 3.91 8.96 9.31
CA LEU A 113 3.47 10.34 9.46
C LEU A 113 4.12 11.04 10.67
N LYS A 114 4.36 10.33 11.77
CA LYS A 114 5.07 10.89 12.94
C LYS A 114 6.43 11.47 12.56
N GLN A 115 7.17 10.74 11.71
CA GLN A 115 8.47 11.20 11.21
C GLN A 115 8.31 12.39 10.25
N MET A 116 7.32 12.35 9.35
CA MET A 116 7.06 13.45 8.41
C MET A 116 6.67 14.73 9.15
N VAL A 117 5.89 14.62 10.22
CA VAL A 117 5.57 15.77 11.10
C VAL A 117 6.82 16.31 11.79
N LYS A 118 7.68 15.44 12.33
CA LYS A 118 8.94 15.84 12.95
C LYS A 118 9.89 16.57 12.01
N GLN A 119 9.94 16.18 10.74
CA GLN A 119 10.79 16.80 9.71
C GLN A 119 10.13 18.00 9.01
N GLY A 120 8.82 18.21 9.22
CA GLY A 120 8.05 19.35 8.70
C GLY A 120 7.57 19.20 7.26
N GLU A 121 7.82 18.08 6.60
CA GLU A 121 7.39 17.80 5.23
C GLU A 121 7.26 16.29 4.95
N GLY A 122 6.46 15.93 3.98
CA GLY A 122 6.29 14.53 3.58
C GLY A 122 5.14 14.31 2.61
N ASN A 123 5.08 13.11 2.08
CA ASN A 123 4.02 12.72 1.15
C ASN A 123 3.57 11.28 1.39
N ILE A 124 2.28 11.07 1.49
CA ILE A 124 1.67 9.74 1.58
C ILE A 124 0.85 9.50 0.32
N VAL A 125 1.10 8.38 -0.35
CA VAL A 125 0.33 7.93 -1.52
C VAL A 125 -0.32 6.59 -1.20
N ASN A 126 -1.63 6.59 -1.13
CA ASN A 126 -2.43 5.40 -0.91
C ASN A 126 -2.88 4.77 -2.23
N PHE A 127 -3.05 3.46 -2.25
CA PHE A 127 -3.58 2.75 -3.42
C PHE A 127 -5.04 2.37 -3.17
N SER A 128 -5.95 3.19 -3.67
CA SER A 128 -7.37 2.89 -3.81
C SER A 128 -7.58 1.95 -5.02
N SER A 129 -8.70 2.00 -5.67
CA SER A 129 -9.04 1.23 -6.86
C SER A 129 -10.26 1.84 -7.55
N MET A 130 -10.44 1.59 -8.83
CA MET A 130 -11.73 1.86 -9.50
C MET A 130 -12.90 1.11 -8.84
N ALA A 131 -12.64 -0.01 -8.15
CA ALA A 131 -13.62 -0.72 -7.33
C ALA A 131 -14.21 0.12 -6.17
N ALA A 132 -13.56 1.21 -5.77
CA ALA A 132 -14.08 2.16 -4.79
C ALA A 132 -15.22 3.04 -5.36
N PHE A 133 -15.26 3.23 -6.68
CA PHE A 133 -16.15 4.18 -7.36
C PHE A 133 -17.13 3.51 -8.31
N ARG A 134 -16.88 2.28 -8.69
CA ARG A 134 -17.72 1.48 -9.58
C ARG A 134 -18.05 0.15 -8.93
N PRO A 135 -19.32 -0.28 -8.93
CA PRO A 135 -19.67 -1.58 -8.36
C PRO A 135 -18.97 -2.70 -9.13
N MET A 136 -18.25 -3.53 -8.40
CA MET A 136 -17.65 -4.75 -8.93
C MET A 136 -18.31 -5.94 -8.27
N THR A 137 -18.72 -6.91 -9.08
CA THR A 137 -19.30 -8.15 -8.57
C THR A 137 -18.24 -9.04 -7.90
N ARG A 138 -18.67 -9.91 -6.98
CA ARG A 138 -17.88 -10.98 -6.37
C ARG A 138 -16.79 -10.57 -5.37
N VAL A 139 -16.39 -9.32 -5.29
CA VAL A 139 -15.25 -8.84 -4.49
C VAL A 139 -15.66 -7.77 -3.47
N ALA A 140 -16.75 -8.02 -2.73
CA ALA A 140 -17.36 -7.04 -1.82
C ALA A 140 -16.38 -6.48 -0.77
N GLY A 141 -15.59 -7.34 -0.12
CA GLY A 141 -14.61 -6.93 0.89
C GLY A 141 -13.51 -6.02 0.31
N TYR A 142 -13.01 -6.36 -0.88
CA TYR A 142 -12.02 -5.55 -1.56
C TYR A 142 -12.57 -4.17 -1.95
N ALA A 143 -13.76 -4.12 -2.54
CA ALA A 143 -14.40 -2.87 -2.94
C ALA A 143 -14.67 -1.96 -1.73
N ALA A 144 -15.20 -2.53 -0.64
CA ALA A 144 -15.43 -1.80 0.62
C ALA A 144 -14.12 -1.26 1.21
N ALA A 145 -13.05 -2.07 1.26
CA ALA A 145 -11.75 -1.64 1.74
C ALA A 145 -11.18 -0.48 0.90
N LYS A 146 -11.28 -0.57 -0.43
CA LYS A 146 -10.77 0.47 -1.34
C LYS A 146 -11.58 1.77 -1.27
N ALA A 147 -12.89 1.69 -1.05
CA ALA A 147 -13.72 2.86 -0.74
C ALA A 147 -13.31 3.48 0.60
N GLY A 148 -13.07 2.64 1.62
CA GLY A 148 -12.54 3.07 2.91
C GLY A 148 -11.19 3.79 2.80
N ILE A 149 -10.26 3.29 1.97
CA ILE A 149 -8.97 3.96 1.69
C ILE A 149 -9.17 5.32 1.04
N SER A 150 -10.12 5.46 0.09
CA SER A 150 -10.40 6.76 -0.55
C SER A 150 -10.90 7.79 0.47
N ASN A 151 -11.83 7.38 1.34
CA ASN A 151 -12.35 8.25 2.41
C ASN A 151 -11.26 8.56 3.46
N PHE A 152 -10.51 7.56 3.91
CA PHE A 152 -9.40 7.74 4.84
C PHE A 152 -8.34 8.70 4.29
N THR A 153 -8.04 8.64 3.00
CA THR A 153 -7.11 9.56 2.35
C THR A 153 -7.60 11.01 2.43
N ALA A 154 -8.87 11.26 2.12
CA ALA A 154 -9.47 12.59 2.20
C ALA A 154 -9.50 13.12 3.64
N PHE A 155 -9.87 12.27 4.60
CA PHE A 155 -9.81 12.58 6.02
C PHE A 155 -8.39 12.97 6.45
N LEU A 156 -7.41 12.09 6.17
CA LEU A 156 -6.04 12.30 6.62
C LEU A 156 -5.40 13.54 5.97
N ALA A 157 -5.66 13.80 4.69
CA ALA A 157 -5.20 14.99 3.99
C ALA A 157 -5.70 16.28 4.67
N THR A 158 -6.99 16.31 5.02
CA THR A 158 -7.61 17.45 5.71
C THR A 158 -7.05 17.64 7.13
N GLU A 159 -6.93 16.56 7.87
CA GLU A 159 -6.44 16.56 9.25
C GLU A 159 -4.98 17.03 9.32
N VAL A 160 -4.13 16.51 8.42
CA VAL A 160 -2.72 16.87 8.36
C VAL A 160 -2.54 18.33 7.96
N ALA A 161 -3.24 18.80 6.92
CA ALA A 161 -3.15 20.20 6.48
C ALA A 161 -3.55 21.19 7.58
N LYS A 162 -4.60 20.87 8.35
CA LYS A 162 -5.07 21.73 9.45
C LYS A 162 -4.12 21.75 10.65
N LYS A 163 -3.47 20.62 10.96
CA LYS A 163 -2.68 20.49 12.20
C LYS A 163 -1.19 20.70 11.99
N PHE A 164 -0.66 20.34 10.83
CA PHE A 164 0.78 20.29 10.58
C PHE A 164 1.22 21.12 9.35
N GLY A 165 0.28 21.75 8.64
CA GLY A 165 0.55 22.62 7.49
C GLY A 165 0.59 21.92 6.14
N GLU A 166 0.83 22.70 5.09
CA GLU A 166 0.62 22.28 3.70
C GLU A 166 1.78 21.46 3.09
N LYS A 167 2.91 21.38 3.80
CA LYS A 167 4.09 20.64 3.30
C LYS A 167 3.99 19.13 3.47
N ILE A 168 3.00 18.65 4.22
CA ILE A 168 2.70 17.22 4.33
C ILE A 168 1.43 16.95 3.54
N ARG A 169 1.51 16.10 2.54
CA ARG A 169 0.39 15.82 1.63
C ARG A 169 0.00 14.36 1.64
N VAL A 170 -1.28 14.10 1.47
CA VAL A 170 -1.83 12.74 1.40
C VAL A 170 -2.72 12.65 0.19
N ASN A 171 -2.42 11.71 -0.70
CA ASN A 171 -3.16 11.49 -1.94
C ASN A 171 -3.43 9.99 -2.15
N ALA A 172 -4.34 9.67 -3.05
CA ALA A 172 -4.58 8.31 -3.48
C ALA A 172 -4.55 8.18 -5.01
N ILE A 173 -4.06 7.03 -5.46
CA ILE A 173 -4.18 6.58 -6.84
C ILE A 173 -5.26 5.51 -6.88
N ALA A 174 -6.19 5.59 -7.83
CA ALA A 174 -7.25 4.61 -8.04
C ALA A 174 -7.06 3.88 -9.38
N PRO A 175 -6.18 2.87 -9.45
CA PRO A 175 -5.93 2.15 -10.68
C PRO A 175 -7.18 1.40 -11.18
N GLY A 176 -7.31 1.32 -12.50
CA GLY A 176 -8.18 0.37 -13.17
C GLY A 176 -7.49 -1.00 -13.31
N PHE A 177 -7.87 -1.73 -14.35
CA PHE A 177 -7.23 -3.00 -14.66
C PHE A 177 -5.93 -2.78 -15.44
N PHE A 178 -4.84 -3.28 -14.88
CA PHE A 178 -3.56 -3.39 -15.56
C PHE A 178 -3.19 -4.87 -15.64
N LEU A 179 -2.66 -5.31 -16.76
CA LEU A 179 -2.20 -6.69 -16.91
C LEU A 179 -0.96 -6.90 -16.02
N THR A 180 -1.13 -7.69 -14.98
CA THR A 180 -0.09 -8.09 -14.02
C THR A 180 -0.15 -9.61 -13.83
N GLU A 181 0.88 -10.19 -13.24
CA GLU A 181 0.85 -11.61 -12.89
C GLU A 181 -0.33 -11.97 -11.98
N GLN A 182 -0.69 -11.07 -11.05
CA GLN A 182 -1.79 -11.28 -10.11
C GLN A 182 -3.16 -11.41 -10.80
N ASN A 183 -3.40 -10.70 -11.88
CA ASN A 183 -4.69 -10.66 -12.56
C ASN A 183 -4.65 -11.19 -14.00
N ARG A 184 -3.53 -11.79 -14.43
CA ARG A 184 -3.37 -12.34 -15.76
C ARG A 184 -4.49 -13.32 -16.09
N SER A 185 -4.78 -14.28 -15.20
CA SER A 185 -5.85 -15.27 -15.40
C SER A 185 -7.24 -14.65 -15.55
N LEU A 186 -7.51 -13.50 -14.90
CA LEU A 186 -8.78 -12.79 -15.01
C LEU A 186 -8.91 -12.00 -16.31
N LEU A 187 -7.80 -11.51 -16.85
CA LEU A 187 -7.79 -10.61 -18.01
C LEU A 187 -7.49 -11.31 -19.34
N THR A 188 -6.89 -12.50 -19.31
CA THR A 188 -6.48 -13.23 -20.50
C THR A 188 -7.27 -14.52 -20.76
N ASN A 189 -8.09 -14.97 -19.82
CA ASN A 189 -9.06 -16.05 -20.08
C ASN A 189 -10.37 -15.44 -20.58
N PRO A 190 -10.84 -15.86 -21.75
CA PRO A 190 -12.11 -15.43 -22.31
C PRO A 190 -13.31 -15.92 -21.50
#